data_dbaec56bfeec251407ea442bc59de06b
#
_entry.id   dbaec56bfeec251407ea442bc59de06b
#
_cell.length_a   1.000
_cell.length_b   1.000
_cell.length_c   1.000
_cell.angle_alpha   90.00
_cell.angle_beta   90.00
_cell.angle_gamma   90.00
#
_symmetry.space_group_name_H-M   'P 1'
#
loop_
_entity.id
_entity.type
_entity.pdbx_description
1 polymer ?
#
loop_
_entity_poly.entity_id
_entity_poly.type
_entity_poly.pdbx_seq_one_letter_code
_entity_poly.pdbx_strand_id
1 'polypeptide(L)'
;YYAGVHYVFDCSRPAGQRVAELSVGGRPVADDDVFTACLSSYRASGTGGYDCYVGCPVLREIGTEMSDLLLDFFQPNGLQPPLVHCDFRVL
;
A
#
# COMPACT_ATOMS: atom_id res chain seq x y z
N TYR A 1 3.85 -0.55 -3.89
CA TYR A 1 3.73 -1.70 -2.99
C TYR A 1 2.75 -1.42 -1.88
N TYR A 2 1.89 -2.37 -1.59
CA TYR A 2 0.94 -2.32 -0.47
C TYR A 2 1.24 -3.46 0.49
N ALA A 3 1.57 -3.14 1.72
CA ALA A 3 1.71 -4.13 2.78
C ALA A 3 0.32 -4.65 3.19
N GLY A 4 0.21 -5.95 3.43
CA GLY A 4 -1.04 -6.59 3.84
C GLY A 4 -2.00 -6.91 2.69
N VAL A 5 -1.60 -6.68 1.45
CA VAL A 5 -2.39 -6.98 0.26
C VAL A 5 -1.62 -7.93 -0.63
N HIS A 6 -2.24 -9.04 -1.00
CA HIS A 6 -1.69 -9.93 -2.01
C HIS A 6 -2.29 -9.61 -3.37
N TYR A 7 -1.44 -9.45 -4.39
CA TYR A 7 -1.91 -9.13 -5.74
C TYR A 7 -1.01 -9.73 -6.82
N VAL A 8 -1.63 -10.04 -7.95
CA VAL A 8 -0.97 -10.56 -9.14
C VAL A 8 -1.27 -9.65 -10.31
N PHE A 9 -0.23 -9.16 -10.98
CA PHE A 9 -0.37 -8.43 -12.24
C PHE A 9 -0.12 -9.34 -13.43
N ASP A 10 -1.00 -9.29 -14.41
CA ASP A 10 -0.84 -9.93 -15.71
C ASP A 10 -0.59 -8.87 -16.77
N CYS A 11 0.66 -8.73 -17.17
CA CYS A 11 1.08 -7.71 -18.13
C CYS A 11 0.65 -8.02 -19.58
N SER A 12 0.17 -9.23 -19.85
CA SER A 12 -0.40 -9.57 -21.16
C SER A 12 -1.77 -8.92 -21.41
N ARG A 13 -2.43 -8.49 -20.34
CA ARG A 13 -3.73 -7.84 -20.41
C ARG A 13 -3.64 -6.35 -20.72
N PRO A 14 -4.70 -5.75 -21.27
CA PRO A 14 -4.76 -4.32 -21.51
C PRO A 14 -4.56 -3.49 -20.24
N ALA A 15 -4.06 -2.27 -20.38
CA ALA A 15 -3.99 -1.34 -19.27
C ALA A 15 -5.36 -1.12 -18.60
N GLY A 16 -5.40 -1.10 -17.29
CA GLY A 16 -6.64 -1.02 -16.51
C GLY A 16 -7.30 -2.36 -16.19
N GLN A 17 -6.81 -3.46 -16.78
CA GLN A 17 -7.32 -4.81 -16.53
C GLN A 17 -6.24 -5.80 -16.07
N ARG A 18 -5.10 -5.28 -15.62
CA ARG A 18 -3.91 -6.09 -15.32
C ARG A 18 -3.89 -6.72 -13.95
N VAL A 19 -4.78 -6.37 -13.06
CA VAL A 19 -4.90 -7.04 -11.76
C VAL A 19 -5.62 -8.37 -11.96
N ALA A 20 -4.88 -9.46 -11.88
CA ALA A 20 -5.42 -10.81 -12.06
C ALA A 20 -5.96 -11.40 -10.76
N GLU A 21 -5.28 -11.12 -9.66
CA GLU A 21 -5.69 -11.55 -8.32
C GLU A 21 -5.51 -10.39 -7.34
N LEU A 22 -6.43 -10.29 -6.38
CA LEU A 22 -6.38 -9.30 -5.31
C LEU A 22 -7.02 -9.90 -4.07
N SER A 23 -6.27 -10.00 -2.99
CA SER A 23 -6.78 -10.53 -1.72
C SER A 23 -6.18 -9.79 -0.52
N VAL A 24 -6.95 -9.76 0.55
CA VAL A 24 -6.55 -9.19 1.84
C VAL A 24 -6.89 -10.21 2.93
N GLY A 25 -5.91 -10.56 3.76
CA GLY A 25 -6.10 -11.55 4.82
C GLY A 25 -6.48 -12.94 4.30
N GLY A 26 -6.03 -13.31 3.11
CA GLY A 26 -6.37 -14.59 2.47
C GLY A 26 -7.75 -14.66 1.82
N ARG A 27 -8.47 -13.54 1.78
CA ARG A 27 -9.82 -13.46 1.19
C ARG A 27 -9.79 -12.60 -0.08
N PRO A 28 -10.40 -13.07 -1.19
CA PRO A 28 -10.56 -12.24 -2.38
C PRO A 28 -11.31 -10.93 -2.06
N VAL A 29 -10.85 -9.85 -2.66
CA VAL A 29 -11.47 -8.52 -2.52
C VAL A 29 -12.67 -8.43 -3.46
N ALA A 30 -13.82 -8.04 -2.92
CA ALA A 30 -15.02 -7.72 -3.68
C ALA A 30 -15.09 -6.21 -3.97
N ASP A 31 -15.84 -5.80 -4.99
CA ASP A 31 -15.91 -4.40 -5.42
C ASP A 31 -16.53 -3.46 -4.36
N ASP A 32 -17.35 -3.99 -3.48
CA ASP A 32 -18.01 -3.26 -2.39
C ASP A 32 -17.26 -3.35 -1.05
N ASP A 33 -16.14 -4.05 -0.99
CA ASP A 33 -15.34 -4.12 0.21
C ASP A 33 -14.71 -2.77 0.54
N VAL A 34 -14.66 -2.45 1.83
CA VAL A 34 -14.08 -1.21 2.34
C VAL A 34 -12.90 -1.53 3.24
N PHE A 35 -11.78 -0.86 2.99
CA PHE A 35 -10.56 -1.01 3.77
C PHE A 35 -10.08 0.33 4.29
N THR A 36 -9.32 0.30 5.37
CA THR A 36 -8.58 1.46 5.86
C THR A 36 -7.13 1.33 5.41
N ALA A 37 -6.62 2.35 4.74
CA ALA A 37 -5.24 2.40 4.28
C ALA A 37 -4.46 3.50 5.02
N CYS A 38 -3.21 3.22 5.33
CA CYS A 38 -2.26 4.20 5.82
C CYS A 38 -1.41 4.69 4.65
N LEU A 39 -1.42 5.98 4.41
CA LEU A 39 -0.76 6.61 3.27
C LEU A 39 0.11 7.78 3.71
N SER A 40 1.14 8.10 2.91
CA SER A 40 1.81 9.38 3.03
C SER A 40 0.89 10.52 2.60
N SER A 41 1.12 11.72 3.12
CA SER A 41 0.36 12.92 2.71
C SER A 41 0.48 13.18 1.20
N TYR A 42 1.63 12.89 0.61
CA TYR A 42 1.87 13.00 -0.82
C TYR A 42 0.90 12.12 -1.63
N ARG A 43 0.73 10.84 -1.25
CA ARG A 43 -0.20 9.93 -1.93
C ARG A 43 -1.65 10.27 -1.66
N ALA A 44 -1.99 10.64 -0.43
CA ALA A 44 -3.34 11.00 -0.04
C ALA A 44 -3.86 12.24 -0.77
N SER A 45 -2.97 13.14 -1.19
CA SER A 45 -3.33 14.34 -1.99
C SER A 45 -3.66 14.04 -3.46
N GLY A 46 -3.46 12.80 -3.91
CA GLY A 46 -3.68 12.40 -5.30
C GLY A 46 -2.49 12.61 -6.23
N THR A 47 -1.36 13.05 -5.70
CA THR A 47 -0.15 13.33 -6.50
C THR A 47 0.40 12.04 -7.11
N GLY A 48 0.92 12.12 -8.31
CA GLY A 48 1.48 10.97 -9.04
C GLY A 48 0.42 10.07 -9.68
N GLY A 49 -0.77 10.60 -9.95
CA GLY A 49 -1.86 9.87 -10.60
C GLY A 49 -2.70 9.00 -9.66
N TYR A 50 -2.58 9.21 -8.35
CA TYR A 50 -3.34 8.47 -7.34
C TYR A 50 -4.62 9.21 -6.94
N ASP A 51 -5.41 9.61 -7.91
CA ASP A 51 -6.66 10.37 -7.71
C ASP A 51 -7.72 9.57 -6.94
N CYS A 52 -7.60 8.24 -6.90
CA CYS A 52 -8.52 7.37 -6.19
C CYS A 52 -8.60 7.64 -4.68
N TYR A 53 -7.59 8.27 -4.10
CA TYR A 53 -7.60 8.63 -2.68
C TYR A 53 -8.24 9.99 -2.39
N VAL A 54 -8.42 10.81 -3.41
CA VAL A 54 -9.04 12.13 -3.26
C VAL A 54 -10.51 11.95 -2.90
N GLY A 55 -10.94 12.62 -1.84
CA GLY A 55 -12.32 12.53 -1.36
C GLY A 55 -12.60 11.36 -0.42
N CYS A 56 -11.63 10.47 -0.18
CA CYS A 56 -11.79 9.45 0.85
C CYS A 56 -11.79 10.09 2.25
N PRO A 57 -12.64 9.60 3.18
CA PRO A 57 -12.66 10.11 4.55
C PRO A 57 -11.33 9.88 5.25
N VAL A 58 -10.81 10.92 5.91
CA VAL A 58 -9.62 10.82 6.76
C VAL A 58 -10.08 10.40 8.15
N LEU A 59 -9.71 9.20 8.57
CA LEU A 59 -10.08 8.66 9.89
C LEU A 59 -9.13 9.15 10.98
N ARG A 60 -7.86 9.35 10.65
CA ARG A 60 -6.84 9.79 11.57
C ARG A 60 -5.68 10.45 10.82
N GLU A 61 -5.21 11.59 11.32
CA GLU A 61 -3.97 12.20 10.89
C GLU A 61 -2.86 11.88 11.87
N ILE A 62 -1.75 11.34 11.34
CA ILE A 62 -0.55 11.05 12.12
C ILE A 62 0.44 12.16 11.83
N GLY A 63 0.64 13.06 12.80
CA GLY A 63 1.48 14.25 12.64
C GLY A 63 2.99 14.00 12.67
N THR A 64 3.44 12.74 12.60
CA THR A 64 4.85 12.37 12.65
C THR A 64 5.40 12.23 11.23
N GLU A 65 6.53 12.88 10.95
CA GLU A 65 7.24 12.74 9.68
C GLU A 65 7.71 11.30 9.47
N MET A 66 7.71 10.84 8.21
CA MET A 66 8.18 9.48 7.88
C MET A 66 9.64 9.25 8.27
N SER A 67 10.49 10.27 8.09
CA SER A 67 11.88 10.22 8.50
C SER A 67 12.05 10.01 10.01
N ASP A 68 11.20 10.64 10.81
CA ASP A 68 11.23 10.47 12.28
C ASP A 68 10.78 9.07 12.70
N LEU A 69 9.78 8.50 12.01
CA LEU A 69 9.36 7.11 12.23
C LEU A 69 10.50 6.13 11.93
N LEU A 70 11.24 6.35 10.85
CA LEU A 70 12.39 5.51 10.49
C LEU A 70 13.51 5.65 11.53
N LEU A 71 13.82 6.86 11.98
CA LEU A 71 14.81 7.08 13.04
C LEU A 71 14.39 6.42 14.35
N ASP A 72 13.13 6.56 14.75
CA ASP A 72 12.59 5.93 15.95
C ASP A 72 12.69 4.40 15.91
N PHE A 73 12.54 3.82 14.72
CA PHE A 73 12.72 2.39 14.55
C PHE A 73 14.18 1.96 14.62
N PHE A 74 15.08 2.65 13.89
CA PHE A 74 16.48 2.21 13.77
C PHE A 74 17.37 2.59 14.96
N GLN A 75 17.10 3.67 15.68
CA GLN A 75 17.92 4.07 16.81
C GLN A 75 17.98 2.99 17.91
N PRO A 76 16.84 2.44 18.41
CA PRO A 76 16.90 1.38 19.41
C PRO A 76 17.25 0.00 18.84
N ASN A 77 16.94 -0.28 17.58
CA ASN A 77 17.07 -1.60 16.97
C ASN A 77 18.38 -1.79 16.18
N GLY A 78 19.09 -0.68 15.87
CA GLY A 78 20.27 -0.70 14.99
C GLY A 78 19.93 -1.09 13.56
N LEU A 79 20.95 -1.42 12.78
CA LEU A 79 20.77 -1.92 11.42
C LEU A 79 20.15 -3.31 11.44
N GLN A 80 19.05 -3.47 10.75
CA GLN A 80 18.34 -4.74 10.62
C GLN A 80 18.68 -5.38 9.27
N PRO A 81 18.88 -6.72 9.22
CA PRO A 81 18.98 -7.40 7.94
C PRO A 81 17.67 -7.23 7.17
N PRO A 82 17.72 -7.05 5.83
CA PRO A 82 16.50 -6.87 5.04
C PRO A 82 15.65 -8.15 5.11
N LEU A 83 14.40 -7.99 5.56
CA LEU A 83 13.37 -9.00 5.39
C LEU A 83 12.72 -8.76 4.04
N VAL A 84 13.06 -9.62 3.07
CA VAL A 84 12.40 -9.58 1.78
C VAL A 84 11.07 -10.30 1.89
N HIS A 85 10.00 -9.51 1.93
CA HIS A 85 8.64 -10.01 1.93
C HIS A 85 7.96 -9.53 0.66
N CYS A 86 7.55 -10.46 -0.18
CA CYS A 86 6.96 -10.13 -1.47
C CYS A 86 5.53 -10.66 -1.52
N ASP A 87 4.57 -9.77 -1.42
CA ASP A 87 3.14 -10.09 -1.46
C ASP A 87 2.54 -9.94 -2.87
N PHE A 88 3.38 -9.76 -3.88
CA PHE A 88 2.92 -9.61 -5.25
C PHE A 88 3.72 -10.44 -6.24
N ARG A 89 3.08 -10.77 -7.36
CA ARG A 89 3.72 -11.38 -8.53
C ARG A 89 3.37 -10.61 -9.79
N VAL A 90 4.27 -10.66 -10.74
CA VAL A 90 4.07 -10.14 -12.10
C VAL A 90 4.19 -11.31 -13.06
N LEU A 91 3.16 -11.54 -13.82
CA LEU A 91 3.13 -12.57 -14.85
C LEU A 91 3.64 -12.04 -16.19
#